data_5956ece46f25bfc530fb14c88d4110d6
#
_entry.id   5956ece46f25bfc530fb14c88d4110d6
#
_cell.length_a   1.000
_cell.length_b   1.000
_cell.length_c   1.000
_cell.angle_alpha   90.00
_cell.angle_beta   90.00
_cell.angle_gamma   90.00
#
_symmetry.space_group_name_H-M   'P 1'
#
loop_
_entity.id
_entity.type
_entity.pdbx_description
1 polymer ?
#
loop_
_entity_poly.entity_id
_entity_poly.type
_entity_poly.pdbx_seq_one_letter_code
_entity_poly.pdbx_strand_id
1 'polypeptide(L)'
;MKIRRAADADAATVGHIHVESWNVAYRGIMPDDVIARTDLAYRTAFWAERIADREWPVFLMEDDGQPVAFCQMVPTRDADDDAKRVGHITSLHVLPHLRGQGYGRTLMNHVLAAFRQRGFSEVTLWVLEENRSARRFYETCGFQLDGGTRVYPRTTVPEVRYRVRLSSTS
;
A
#
# COMPACT_ATOMS: atom_id res chain seq x y z
N MET A 1 15.98 8.97 -7.62
CA MET A 1 15.01 8.20 -6.77
C MET A 1 15.75 7.47 -5.67
N LYS A 2 15.31 7.58 -4.42
CA LYS A 2 15.84 6.89 -3.23
C LYS A 2 14.67 6.29 -2.46
N ILE A 3 14.78 5.03 -2.05
CA ILE A 3 13.80 4.35 -1.18
C ILE A 3 14.48 4.04 0.13
N ARG A 4 13.86 4.43 1.23
CA ARG A 4 14.35 4.18 2.58
C ARG A 4 13.22 3.80 3.53
N ARG A 5 13.55 3.22 4.65
CA ARG A 5 12.59 3.08 5.75
C ARG A 5 12.22 4.47 6.27
N ALA A 6 10.94 4.70 6.51
CA ALA A 6 10.47 5.92 7.15
C ALA A 6 10.94 5.97 8.60
N ALA A 7 11.34 7.15 9.06
CA ALA A 7 11.66 7.46 10.44
C ALA A 7 10.48 8.15 11.14
N ASP A 8 10.53 8.27 12.47
CA ASP A 8 9.42 8.87 13.24
C ASP A 8 9.04 10.28 12.76
N ALA A 9 10.04 11.06 12.32
CA ALA A 9 9.83 12.40 11.76
C ALA A 9 9.06 12.41 10.42
N ASP A 10 8.95 11.27 9.73
CA ASP A 10 8.28 11.18 8.44
C ASP A 10 6.76 10.98 8.55
N ALA A 11 6.21 10.81 9.75
CA ALA A 11 4.79 10.49 9.94
C ALA A 11 3.83 11.50 9.27
N ALA A 12 4.13 12.80 9.37
CA ALA A 12 3.34 13.84 8.72
C ALA A 12 3.47 13.80 7.20
N THR A 13 4.67 13.53 6.68
CA THR A 13 4.95 13.38 5.25
C THR A 13 4.20 12.20 4.65
N VAL A 14 4.26 11.03 5.30
CA VAL A 14 3.51 9.84 4.88
C VAL A 14 2.00 10.09 4.97
N GLY A 15 1.55 10.75 6.04
CA GLY A 15 0.16 11.18 6.21
C GLY A 15 -0.31 12.08 5.08
N HIS A 16 0.50 13.06 4.68
CA HIS A 16 0.19 13.98 3.57
C HIS A 16 0.04 13.22 2.23
N ILE A 17 1.01 12.37 1.86
CA ILE A 17 0.92 11.55 0.64
C ILE A 17 -0.35 10.69 0.66
N HIS A 18 -0.69 10.12 1.83
CA HIS A 18 -1.89 9.30 1.97
C HIS A 18 -3.15 10.12 1.70
N VAL A 19 -3.33 11.27 2.36
CA VAL A 19 -4.52 12.11 2.21
C VAL A 19 -4.68 12.59 0.77
N GLU A 20 -3.62 13.11 0.15
CA GLU A 20 -3.64 13.58 -1.24
C GLU A 20 -4.06 12.46 -2.20
N SER A 21 -3.44 11.28 -2.08
CA SER A 21 -3.74 10.16 -2.95
C SER A 21 -5.11 9.54 -2.69
N TRP A 22 -5.56 9.51 -1.43
CA TRP A 22 -6.87 9.01 -0.99
C TRP A 22 -8.00 9.84 -1.59
N ASN A 23 -7.91 11.16 -1.44
CA ASN A 23 -8.93 12.08 -1.94
C ASN A 23 -9.15 11.98 -3.45
N VAL A 24 -8.09 11.71 -4.20
CA VAL A 24 -8.18 11.56 -5.66
C VAL A 24 -8.62 10.15 -6.06
N ALA A 25 -8.10 9.11 -5.38
CA ALA A 25 -8.35 7.72 -5.77
C ALA A 25 -9.77 7.26 -5.44
N TYR A 26 -10.37 7.78 -4.37
CA TYR A 26 -11.62 7.25 -3.83
C TYR A 26 -12.84 8.17 -3.98
N ARG A 27 -12.64 9.34 -4.58
CA ARG A 27 -13.76 10.22 -4.94
C ARG A 27 -14.70 9.51 -5.91
N GLY A 28 -15.99 9.45 -5.53
CA GLY A 28 -17.01 8.73 -6.29
C GLY A 28 -17.04 7.21 -6.09
N ILE A 29 -16.13 6.64 -5.27
CA ILE A 29 -16.12 5.24 -4.90
C ILE A 29 -16.47 5.07 -3.41
N MET A 30 -15.81 5.86 -2.56
CA MET A 30 -16.09 5.89 -1.12
C MET A 30 -17.15 6.95 -0.81
N PRO A 31 -17.99 6.74 0.23
CA PRO A 31 -18.88 7.78 0.74
C PRO A 31 -18.10 9.04 1.13
N ASP A 32 -18.64 10.21 0.81
CA ASP A 32 -17.96 11.50 1.03
C ASP A 32 -17.64 11.75 2.51
N ASP A 33 -18.49 11.29 3.42
CA ASP A 33 -18.25 11.40 4.87
C ASP A 33 -17.07 10.53 5.35
N VAL A 34 -16.81 9.41 4.70
CA VAL A 34 -15.63 8.56 4.95
C VAL A 34 -14.36 9.26 4.48
N ILE A 35 -14.42 9.90 3.30
CA ILE A 35 -13.31 10.69 2.77
C ILE A 35 -13.01 11.88 3.69
N ALA A 36 -14.04 12.63 4.09
CA ALA A 36 -13.90 13.82 4.92
C ALA A 36 -13.33 13.57 6.32
N ARG A 37 -13.61 12.40 6.93
CA ARG A 37 -13.05 12.01 8.23
C ARG A 37 -11.58 11.62 8.20
N THR A 38 -11.02 11.48 7.02
CA THR A 38 -9.64 11.04 6.81
C THR A 38 -8.75 12.25 6.57
N ASP A 39 -8.60 13.09 7.58
CA ASP A 39 -7.79 14.30 7.52
C ASP A 39 -6.29 14.03 7.80
N LEU A 40 -5.48 15.08 7.64
CA LEU A 40 -4.03 15.00 7.84
C LEU A 40 -3.66 14.66 9.28
N ALA A 41 -4.35 15.21 10.28
CA ALA A 41 -4.05 14.96 11.69
C ALA A 41 -4.30 13.49 12.04
N TYR A 42 -5.42 12.94 11.61
CA TYR A 42 -5.75 11.53 11.76
C TYR A 42 -4.70 10.63 11.09
N ARG A 43 -4.33 10.93 9.84
CA ARG A 43 -3.34 10.12 9.11
C ARG A 43 -1.94 10.26 9.66
N THR A 44 -1.55 11.41 10.17
CA THR A 44 -0.25 11.60 10.84
C THR A 44 -0.16 10.71 12.09
N ALA A 45 -1.17 10.73 12.95
CA ALA A 45 -1.20 9.87 14.14
C ALA A 45 -1.20 8.38 13.76
N PHE A 46 -2.01 7.99 12.79
CA PHE A 46 -2.07 6.63 12.26
C PHE A 46 -0.72 6.12 11.76
N TRP A 47 0.03 6.94 11.01
CA TRP A 47 1.33 6.55 10.48
C TRP A 47 2.44 6.63 11.53
N ALA A 48 2.36 7.53 12.51
CA ALA A 48 3.30 7.58 13.61
C ALA A 48 3.37 6.24 14.37
N GLU A 49 2.21 5.64 14.69
CA GLU A 49 2.14 4.32 15.33
C GLU A 49 2.78 3.22 14.48
N ARG A 50 2.55 3.22 13.17
CA ARG A 50 3.06 2.18 12.25
C ARG A 50 4.53 2.33 11.93
N ILE A 51 5.03 3.55 11.89
CA ILE A 51 6.46 3.83 11.70
C ILE A 51 7.25 3.47 12.95
N ALA A 52 6.64 3.63 14.14
CA ALA A 52 7.24 3.22 15.41
C ALA A 52 7.39 1.68 15.53
N ASP A 53 6.60 0.90 14.80
CA ASP A 53 6.82 -0.55 14.66
C ASP A 53 8.10 -0.80 13.87
N ARG A 54 9.16 -1.26 14.57
CA ARG A 54 10.46 -1.49 13.97
C ARG A 54 10.57 -2.83 13.27
N GLU A 55 9.61 -3.72 13.43
CA GLU A 55 9.61 -5.02 12.76
C GLU A 55 9.18 -4.89 11.30
N TRP A 56 8.10 -4.15 11.03
CA TRP A 56 7.51 -4.05 9.69
C TRP A 56 7.66 -2.62 9.13
N PRO A 57 8.47 -2.46 8.07
CA PRO A 57 8.78 -1.13 7.57
C PRO A 57 7.63 -0.47 6.85
N VAL A 58 7.53 0.84 7.02
CA VAL A 58 6.96 1.76 6.03
C VAL A 58 8.11 2.27 5.18
N PHE A 59 8.08 2.03 3.89
CA PHE A 59 9.06 2.57 2.94
C PHE A 59 8.59 3.92 2.42
N LEU A 60 9.46 4.91 2.47
CA LEU A 60 9.27 6.24 1.87
C LEU A 60 10.19 6.35 0.66
N MET A 61 9.63 6.80 -0.45
CA MET A 61 10.37 7.05 -1.69
C MET A 61 10.51 8.55 -1.91
N GLU A 62 11.73 8.96 -2.21
CA GLU A 62 12.11 10.34 -2.51
C GLU A 62 12.70 10.43 -3.91
N ASP A 63 12.41 11.53 -4.61
CA ASP A 63 13.03 11.90 -5.86
C ASP A 63 13.55 13.32 -5.75
N ASP A 64 14.83 13.55 -6.04
CA ASP A 64 15.54 14.81 -5.82
C ASP A 64 15.30 15.42 -4.42
N GLY A 65 15.29 14.54 -3.40
CA GLY A 65 15.06 14.92 -2.00
C GLY A 65 13.60 15.23 -1.64
N GLN A 66 12.67 15.12 -2.59
CA GLN A 66 11.24 15.34 -2.33
C GLN A 66 10.51 14.00 -2.14
N PRO A 67 9.67 13.85 -1.11
CA PRO A 67 8.88 12.65 -0.90
C PRO A 67 7.80 12.53 -1.97
N VAL A 68 7.73 11.37 -2.63
CA VAL A 68 6.84 11.15 -3.79
C VAL A 68 5.85 9.98 -3.60
N ALA A 69 6.22 8.98 -2.80
CA ALA A 69 5.41 7.78 -2.62
C ALA A 69 5.77 7.07 -1.31
N PHE A 70 4.87 6.23 -0.81
CA PHE A 70 5.18 5.32 0.29
C PHE A 70 4.46 3.98 0.13
N CYS A 71 4.96 2.97 0.85
CA CYS A 71 4.36 1.65 0.92
C CYS A 71 4.61 1.02 2.29
N GLN A 72 3.59 0.36 2.85
CA GLN A 72 3.74 -0.46 4.05
C GLN A 72 3.63 -1.95 3.70
N MET A 73 4.55 -2.74 4.23
CA MET A 73 4.54 -4.20 4.18
C MET A 73 4.39 -4.79 5.58
N VAL A 74 3.58 -5.85 5.69
CA VAL A 74 3.36 -6.63 6.91
C VAL A 74 3.13 -8.10 6.55
N PRO A 75 3.12 -9.07 7.49
CA PRO A 75 2.55 -10.40 7.23
C PRO A 75 1.05 -10.27 7.00
N THR A 76 0.47 -11.23 6.27
CA THR A 76 -0.99 -11.29 6.12
C THR A 76 -1.68 -11.47 7.47
N ARG A 77 -2.91 -10.95 7.57
CA ARG A 77 -3.84 -11.18 8.67
C ARG A 77 -5.11 -11.90 8.21
N ASP A 78 -5.14 -12.30 6.94
CA ASP A 78 -6.25 -13.05 6.39
C ASP A 78 -6.23 -14.47 6.96
N ALA A 79 -7.38 -14.94 7.47
CA ALA A 79 -7.48 -16.21 8.21
C ALA A 79 -7.25 -17.45 7.34
N ASP A 80 -7.35 -17.31 6.03
CA ASP A 80 -7.13 -18.36 5.03
C ASP A 80 -5.67 -18.45 4.56
N ASP A 81 -4.77 -17.61 5.09
CA ASP A 81 -3.37 -17.54 4.72
C ASP A 81 -2.42 -17.84 5.90
N ASP A 82 -1.27 -18.43 5.60
CA ASP A 82 -0.18 -18.58 6.56
C ASP A 82 0.68 -17.31 6.63
N ALA A 83 0.59 -16.59 7.73
CA ALA A 83 1.32 -15.34 7.97
C ALA A 83 2.86 -15.49 7.95
N LYS A 84 3.41 -16.71 8.01
CA LYS A 84 4.85 -16.97 7.85
C LYS A 84 5.29 -17.06 6.39
N ARG A 85 4.34 -17.28 5.48
CA ARG A 85 4.60 -17.48 4.06
C ARG A 85 4.02 -16.40 3.17
N VAL A 86 2.94 -15.76 3.62
CA VAL A 86 2.19 -14.76 2.84
C VAL A 86 2.38 -13.39 3.46
N GLY A 87 3.01 -12.50 2.70
CA GLY A 87 3.11 -11.09 3.02
C GLY A 87 1.88 -10.32 2.57
N HIS A 88 1.72 -9.10 3.09
CA HIS A 88 0.60 -8.23 2.74
C HIS A 88 1.04 -6.79 2.58
N ILE A 89 0.61 -6.16 1.50
CA ILE A 89 0.75 -4.72 1.27
C ILE A 89 -0.52 -4.04 1.76
N THR A 90 -0.42 -3.28 2.85
CA THR A 90 -1.58 -2.57 3.41
C THR A 90 -1.87 -1.26 2.70
N SER A 91 -0.82 -0.62 2.19
CA SER A 91 -0.90 0.70 1.55
C SER A 91 0.23 0.86 0.55
N LEU A 92 -0.09 1.35 -0.64
CA LEU A 92 0.86 1.85 -1.63
C LEU A 92 0.27 3.10 -2.26
N HIS A 93 0.90 4.22 -2.04
CA HIS A 93 0.41 5.52 -2.49
C HIS A 93 1.52 6.32 -3.18
N VAL A 94 1.16 6.93 -4.29
CA VAL A 94 1.99 7.89 -5.05
C VAL A 94 1.23 9.20 -5.12
N LEU A 95 1.91 10.32 -4.94
CA LEU A 95 1.30 11.65 -5.11
C LEU A 95 0.56 11.73 -6.45
N PRO A 96 -0.68 12.26 -6.49
CA PRO A 96 -1.53 12.18 -7.67
C PRO A 96 -0.92 12.75 -8.95
N HIS A 97 -0.23 13.88 -8.86
CA HIS A 97 0.41 14.56 -9.98
C HIS A 97 1.68 13.85 -10.51
N LEU A 98 2.15 12.81 -9.79
CA LEU A 98 3.33 12.02 -10.16
C LEU A 98 2.95 10.61 -10.66
N ARG A 99 1.67 10.30 -10.76
CA ARG A 99 1.21 9.01 -11.28
C ARG A 99 1.60 8.82 -12.75
N GLY A 100 1.81 7.58 -13.16
CA GLY A 100 2.21 7.26 -14.55
C GLY A 100 3.70 7.46 -14.86
N GLN A 101 4.51 7.97 -13.93
CA GLN A 101 5.93 8.24 -14.10
C GLN A 101 6.86 7.11 -13.60
N GLY A 102 6.29 5.93 -13.26
CA GLY A 102 7.08 4.76 -12.86
C GLY A 102 7.35 4.63 -11.36
N TYR A 103 7.08 5.65 -10.53
CA TYR A 103 7.34 5.61 -9.09
C TYR A 103 6.67 4.42 -8.38
N GLY A 104 5.40 4.17 -8.67
CA GLY A 104 4.66 3.05 -8.08
C GLY A 104 5.28 1.70 -8.42
N ARG A 105 5.71 1.48 -9.66
CA ARG A 105 6.38 0.24 -10.10
C ARG A 105 7.73 0.06 -9.42
N THR A 106 8.53 1.12 -9.35
CA THR A 106 9.84 1.07 -8.68
C THR A 106 9.69 0.73 -7.20
N LEU A 107 8.73 1.36 -6.52
CA LEU A 107 8.43 1.09 -5.11
C LEU A 107 7.88 -0.33 -4.92
N MET A 108 6.97 -0.81 -5.78
CA MET A 108 6.44 -2.17 -5.75
C MET A 108 7.56 -3.21 -5.89
N ASN A 109 8.46 -3.04 -6.85
CA ASN A 109 9.58 -3.94 -7.05
C ASN A 109 10.50 -4.02 -5.81
N HIS A 110 10.76 -2.87 -5.17
CA HIS A 110 11.54 -2.81 -3.92
C HIS A 110 10.85 -3.60 -2.79
N VAL A 111 9.55 -3.41 -2.62
CA VAL A 111 8.75 -4.07 -1.57
C VAL A 111 8.67 -5.58 -1.80
N LEU A 112 8.46 -6.03 -3.04
CA LEU A 112 8.45 -7.45 -3.38
C LEU A 112 9.81 -8.11 -3.14
N ALA A 113 10.91 -7.39 -3.44
CA ALA A 113 12.26 -7.85 -3.11
C ALA A 113 12.47 -7.94 -1.59
N ALA A 114 11.99 -6.98 -0.81
CA ALA A 114 12.06 -7.00 0.65
C ALA A 114 11.26 -8.17 1.26
N PHE A 115 10.09 -8.49 0.74
CA PHE A 115 9.34 -9.69 1.15
C PHE A 115 10.12 -10.97 0.85
N ARG A 116 10.70 -11.07 -0.36
CA ARG A 116 11.50 -12.25 -0.76
C ARG A 116 12.71 -12.43 0.17
N GLN A 117 13.44 -11.36 0.50
CA GLN A 117 14.58 -11.40 1.42
C GLN A 117 14.19 -11.86 2.84
N ARG A 118 12.94 -11.64 3.25
CA ARG A 118 12.39 -12.11 4.52
C ARG A 118 11.82 -13.53 4.46
N GLY A 119 11.91 -14.21 3.31
CA GLY A 119 11.47 -15.60 3.13
C GLY A 119 9.99 -15.78 2.80
N PHE A 120 9.28 -14.73 2.47
CA PHE A 120 7.90 -14.84 1.99
C PHE A 120 7.86 -15.43 0.58
N SER A 121 6.89 -16.31 0.32
CA SER A 121 6.68 -16.95 -0.97
C SER A 121 5.56 -16.30 -1.80
N GLU A 122 4.67 -15.58 -1.15
CA GLU A 122 3.53 -14.91 -1.77
C GLU A 122 3.29 -13.54 -1.13
N VAL A 123 2.66 -12.65 -1.87
CA VAL A 123 2.21 -11.33 -1.35
C VAL A 123 0.78 -11.08 -1.80
N THR A 124 -0.05 -10.61 -0.86
CA THR A 124 -1.43 -10.19 -1.12
C THR A 124 -1.63 -8.70 -0.93
N LEU A 125 -2.71 -8.19 -1.47
CA LEU A 125 -3.25 -6.87 -1.18
C LEU A 125 -4.76 -6.85 -1.40
N TRP A 126 -5.44 -5.96 -0.69
CA TRP A 126 -6.85 -5.67 -0.90
C TRP A 126 -7.00 -4.35 -1.66
N VAL A 127 -7.93 -4.30 -2.60
CA VAL A 127 -8.23 -3.11 -3.39
C VAL A 127 -9.74 -2.97 -3.57
N LEU A 128 -10.26 -1.74 -3.52
CA LEU A 128 -11.68 -1.49 -3.82
C LEU A 128 -12.01 -1.99 -5.22
N GLU A 129 -13.08 -2.76 -5.35
CA GLU A 129 -13.49 -3.38 -6.62
C GLU A 129 -13.63 -2.37 -7.76
N GLU A 130 -14.18 -1.19 -7.46
CA GLU A 130 -14.36 -0.09 -8.42
C GLU A 130 -13.09 0.71 -8.73
N ASN A 131 -12.00 0.53 -7.96
CA ASN A 131 -10.74 1.22 -8.23
C ASN A 131 -9.99 0.56 -9.40
N ARG A 132 -10.54 0.71 -10.59
CA ARG A 132 -10.04 0.09 -11.83
C ARG A 132 -8.61 0.51 -12.15
N SER A 133 -8.22 1.73 -11.81
CA SER A 133 -6.86 2.23 -12.04
C SER A 133 -5.84 1.48 -11.19
N ALA A 134 -6.10 1.31 -9.90
CA ALA A 134 -5.23 0.55 -9.02
C ALA A 134 -5.18 -0.94 -9.40
N ARG A 135 -6.32 -1.54 -9.74
CA ARG A 135 -6.39 -2.94 -10.18
C ARG A 135 -5.51 -3.19 -11.40
N ARG A 136 -5.63 -2.35 -12.45
CA ARG A 136 -4.75 -2.44 -13.64
C ARG A 136 -3.28 -2.29 -13.28
N PHE A 137 -2.94 -1.37 -12.37
CA PHE A 137 -1.57 -1.20 -11.91
C PHE A 137 -1.04 -2.49 -11.25
N TYR A 138 -1.79 -3.12 -10.35
CA TYR A 138 -1.40 -4.37 -9.70
C TYR A 138 -1.25 -5.51 -10.71
N GLU A 139 -2.17 -5.63 -11.67
CA GLU A 139 -2.08 -6.59 -12.76
C GLU A 139 -0.78 -6.42 -13.58
N THR A 140 -0.39 -5.18 -13.89
CA THR A 140 0.89 -4.91 -14.57
C THR A 140 2.12 -5.23 -13.72
N CYS A 141 1.97 -5.33 -12.39
CA CYS A 141 3.00 -5.78 -11.47
C CYS A 141 3.00 -7.30 -11.24
N GLY A 142 2.17 -8.05 -11.96
CA GLY A 142 2.10 -9.51 -11.90
C GLY A 142 1.11 -10.06 -10.87
N PHE A 143 0.35 -9.22 -10.20
CA PHE A 143 -0.71 -9.66 -9.29
C PHE A 143 -1.92 -10.16 -10.09
N GLN A 144 -2.61 -11.15 -9.55
CA GLN A 144 -3.83 -11.73 -10.09
C GLN A 144 -4.90 -11.81 -9.01
N LEU A 145 -6.18 -11.72 -9.40
CA LEU A 145 -7.29 -12.00 -8.50
C LEU A 145 -7.17 -13.44 -7.97
N ASP A 146 -7.33 -13.62 -6.66
CA ASP A 146 -7.29 -14.95 -6.02
C ASP A 146 -8.67 -15.44 -5.55
N GLY A 147 -9.72 -14.67 -5.82
CA GLY A 147 -11.10 -14.98 -5.44
C GLY A 147 -11.52 -14.44 -4.08
N GLY A 148 -10.61 -13.89 -3.28
CA GLY A 148 -10.94 -13.27 -2.01
C GLY A 148 -11.79 -12.01 -2.21
N THR A 149 -12.87 -11.91 -1.43
CA THR A 149 -13.76 -10.74 -1.40
C THR A 149 -14.07 -10.36 0.04
N ARG A 150 -14.24 -9.08 0.29
CA ARG A 150 -14.71 -8.55 1.58
C ARG A 150 -15.36 -7.19 1.38
N VAL A 151 -15.88 -6.63 2.44
CA VAL A 151 -16.37 -5.23 2.46
C VAL A 151 -15.35 -4.38 3.21
N TYR A 152 -15.04 -3.20 2.67
CA TYR A 152 -14.15 -2.25 3.35
C TYR A 152 -14.72 -1.92 4.74
N PRO A 153 -13.90 -1.96 5.80
CA PRO A 153 -14.39 -1.81 7.17
C PRO A 153 -15.26 -0.57 7.39
N ARG A 154 -16.39 -0.75 8.07
CA ARG A 154 -17.37 0.30 8.39
C ARG A 154 -18.04 0.96 7.17
N THR A 155 -18.06 0.28 6.04
CA THR A 155 -18.73 0.72 4.82
C THR A 155 -19.46 -0.46 4.18
N THR A 156 -20.08 -0.21 3.01
CA THR A 156 -20.66 -1.25 2.15
C THR A 156 -19.84 -1.44 0.85
N VAL A 157 -18.67 -0.82 0.76
CA VAL A 157 -17.86 -0.81 -0.46
C VAL A 157 -17.11 -2.11 -0.61
N PRO A 158 -17.27 -2.85 -1.73
CA PRO A 158 -16.60 -4.12 -1.95
C PRO A 158 -15.10 -3.95 -2.19
N GLU A 159 -14.32 -4.90 -1.65
CA GLU A 159 -12.91 -5.10 -1.96
C GLU A 159 -12.68 -6.49 -2.55
N VAL A 160 -11.71 -6.57 -3.44
CA VAL A 160 -11.20 -7.82 -4.01
C VAL A 160 -9.73 -7.99 -3.65
N ARG A 161 -9.31 -9.25 -3.47
CA ARG A 161 -7.93 -9.59 -3.13
C ARG A 161 -7.13 -9.95 -4.37
N TYR A 162 -5.94 -9.39 -4.45
CA TYR A 162 -4.92 -9.72 -5.43
C TYR A 162 -3.75 -10.43 -4.76
N ARG A 163 -3.13 -11.36 -5.49
CA ARG A 163 -2.00 -12.16 -5.03
C ARG A 163 -0.92 -12.25 -6.11
N VAL A 164 0.33 -12.25 -5.68
CA VAL A 164 1.49 -12.56 -6.53
C VAL A 164 2.37 -13.60 -5.84
N ARG A 165 2.89 -14.55 -6.61
CA ARG A 165 3.93 -15.49 -6.16
C ARG A 165 5.31 -14.86 -6.35
N LEU A 166 6.14 -14.97 -5.33
CA LEU A 166 7.53 -14.52 -5.40
C LEU A 166 8.37 -15.68 -5.92
N SER A 167 8.97 -15.51 -7.12
CA SER A 167 9.91 -16.50 -7.65
C SER A 167 11.07 -16.71 -6.68
N SER A 168 11.42 -17.97 -6.42
CA SER A 168 12.64 -18.28 -5.68
C SER A 168 13.83 -17.71 -6.47
N THR A 169 14.70 -16.99 -5.80
CA THR A 169 15.99 -16.63 -6.39
C THR A 169 16.79 -17.94 -6.53
N SER A 170 16.99 -18.35 -7.79
CA SER A 170 17.89 -19.47 -8.11
C SER A 170 19.31 -19.12 -7.74
#